data_8af9f02b0b8119ccdbd1cd5a135da27b
#
_entry.id   8af9f02b0b8119ccdbd1cd5a135da27b
#
_cell.length_a   1.000
_cell.length_b   1.000
_cell.length_c   1.000
_cell.angle_alpha   90.00
_cell.angle_beta   90.00
_cell.angle_gamma   90.00
#
_symmetry.space_group_name_H-M   'P 1'
#
loop_
_entity.id
_entity.type
_entity.pdbx_description
1 polymer ?
#
loop_
_entity_poly.entity_id
_entity_poly.type
_entity_poly.pdbx_seq_one_letter_code
_entity_poly.pdbx_strand_id
1 'polypeptide(L)'
;MWSRRQWGRVCALGVVAAALPPLRAQTAPAPAAASSGSPPRAPRLVIAAYERPSFCYLPLTIAERLGYFAQEGLDVEVREFADAALAAQAVQAGTAHVLSAPYSSTISLQARGQNFQSFVLQGRAPQIVLGVSLKTMGHYRQLSDLRGRRVGVVSDGSSSHRVASMVLGKAGLRPGEVHYVAQPSPVLALQAFRRGQLDAISYNDPTATELEQGGELRVVVDTRSTRGTADVFGGPMPSGCLCAPVDFLSQYPRASQGLADAMVHALKWLQTAGPSDLIKAVPERHFQGDRALYLAAFTRVREAWTVDGLMPDAGPATAARMLALFEDAGSVQRVDLARTFTNDFARKAKARFRA
;
A
#
# COMPACT_ATOMS: atom_id res chain seq x y z
N MET A 1 46.98 2.76 34.14
CA MET A 1 48.00 2.29 35.10
C MET A 1 47.97 0.77 35.13
N TRP A 2 49.22 0.17 35.03
CA TRP A 2 49.57 -1.25 35.09
C TRP A 2 49.34 -2.06 33.81
N SER A 3 50.33 -2.39 33.05
CA SER A 3 51.73 -2.78 32.94
C SER A 3 51.88 -4.30 32.72
N ARG A 4 52.38 -4.58 31.51
CA ARG A 4 53.25 -5.63 30.97
C ARG A 4 53.98 -6.59 31.97
N ARG A 5 54.21 -7.82 31.50
CA ARG A 5 55.49 -8.60 31.46
C ARG A 5 55.16 -10.06 31.08
N GLN A 6 55.60 -10.63 29.96
CA GLN A 6 56.92 -11.14 29.54
C GLN A 6 57.39 -12.39 30.31
N TRP A 7 57.97 -13.27 29.50
CA TRP A 7 58.90 -14.40 29.67
C TRP A 7 58.28 -15.74 29.22
N GLY A 8 58.71 -16.55 28.21
CA GLY A 8 60.04 -16.76 27.61
C GLY A 8 60.71 -18.03 28.10
N ARG A 9 60.90 -19.06 27.25
CA ARG A 9 61.96 -20.12 27.24
C ARG A 9 61.47 -21.28 26.35
N VAL A 10 62.00 -21.58 25.20
CA VAL A 10 63.26 -22.16 24.68
C VAL A 10 63.63 -23.56 25.23
N CYS A 11 63.93 -24.45 24.28
CA CYS A 11 64.65 -25.73 24.20
C CYS A 11 63.75 -26.93 23.90
N ALA A 12 64.13 -27.94 23.11
CA ALA A 12 65.35 -28.27 22.37
C ALA A 12 65.04 -29.38 21.35
N LEU A 13 65.92 -29.52 20.41
CA LEU A 13 66.01 -30.51 19.32
C LEU A 13 65.88 -31.98 19.76
N GLY A 14 65.17 -32.76 18.90
CA GLY A 14 65.26 -34.21 18.86
C GLY A 14 65.03 -34.68 17.43
N VAL A 15 66.11 -35.00 16.70
CA VAL A 15 66.08 -35.61 15.37
C VAL A 15 65.89 -37.12 15.54
N VAL A 16 64.80 -37.65 15.04
CA VAL A 16 64.60 -39.08 14.84
C VAL A 16 64.33 -39.33 13.39
N ALA A 17 65.30 -39.95 12.71
CA ALA A 17 65.16 -40.45 11.37
C ALA A 17 64.29 -41.70 11.37
N ALA A 18 63.15 -41.68 10.72
CA ALA A 18 62.33 -42.85 10.43
C ALA A 18 62.11 -43.01 8.94
N ALA A 19 62.43 -44.19 8.46
CA ALA A 19 62.41 -44.62 7.07
C ALA A 19 61.01 -44.50 6.42
N LEU A 20 60.96 -43.99 5.21
CA LEU A 20 59.74 -43.89 4.37
C LEU A 20 59.46 -45.24 3.68
N PRO A 21 58.23 -45.77 3.72
CA PRO A 21 57.77 -46.84 2.84
C PRO A 21 57.44 -46.31 1.45
N PRO A 22 57.43 -47.18 0.41
CA PRO A 22 57.28 -46.73 -1.00
C PRO A 22 55.82 -46.21 -1.27
N LEU A 23 55.77 -45.06 -1.99
CA LEU A 23 54.53 -44.50 -2.52
C LEU A 23 53.86 -45.48 -3.49
N ARG A 24 52.69 -45.99 -3.10
CA ARG A 24 51.72 -46.55 -4.05
C ARG A 24 51.00 -45.39 -4.72
N ALA A 25 51.11 -45.35 -6.06
CA ALA A 25 50.32 -44.44 -6.87
C ALA A 25 48.80 -44.70 -6.66
N GLN A 26 48.13 -43.81 -5.97
CA GLN A 26 46.66 -43.76 -5.96
C GLN A 26 46.19 -43.13 -7.24
N THR A 27 45.46 -43.90 -8.04
CA THR A 27 44.67 -43.39 -9.18
C THR A 27 43.69 -42.38 -8.69
N ALA A 28 43.77 -41.15 -9.23
CA ALA A 28 42.83 -40.10 -8.92
C ALA A 28 41.37 -40.53 -9.27
N PRO A 29 40.36 -40.31 -8.39
CA PRO A 29 38.99 -40.56 -8.77
C PRO A 29 38.60 -39.60 -9.91
N ALA A 30 37.87 -40.13 -10.89
CA ALA A 30 37.30 -39.36 -11.99
C ALA A 30 36.48 -38.18 -11.46
N PRO A 31 36.46 -37.01 -12.14
CA PRO A 31 35.67 -35.88 -11.69
C PRO A 31 34.20 -36.28 -11.61
N ALA A 32 33.63 -36.16 -10.42
CA ALA A 32 32.21 -36.37 -10.19
C ALA A 32 31.42 -35.47 -11.15
N ALA A 33 30.49 -36.08 -11.88
CA ALA A 33 29.58 -35.37 -12.77
C ALA A 33 28.95 -34.17 -12.00
N ALA A 34 29.14 -33.00 -12.59
CA ALA A 34 28.53 -31.78 -12.08
C ALA A 34 27.01 -32.04 -11.87
N SER A 35 26.58 -32.03 -10.64
CA SER A 35 25.17 -32.04 -10.30
C SER A 35 24.54 -30.87 -11.07
N SER A 36 23.55 -31.16 -11.91
CA SER A 36 22.69 -30.19 -12.58
C SER A 36 21.98 -29.38 -11.49
N GLY A 37 22.65 -28.35 -10.99
CA GLY A 37 22.06 -27.39 -10.08
C GLY A 37 20.86 -26.76 -10.77
N SER A 38 19.70 -26.89 -10.19
CA SER A 38 18.54 -26.10 -10.56
C SER A 38 19.00 -24.64 -10.70
N PRO A 39 18.56 -23.90 -11.71
CA PRO A 39 18.96 -22.50 -11.85
C PRO A 39 18.67 -21.76 -10.54
N PRO A 40 19.57 -20.86 -10.11
CA PRO A 40 19.39 -20.14 -8.86
C PRO A 40 18.01 -19.49 -8.87
N ARG A 41 17.19 -19.89 -7.89
CA ARG A 41 15.83 -19.33 -7.70
C ARG A 41 15.97 -17.83 -7.57
N ALA A 42 15.22 -17.08 -8.37
CA ALA A 42 15.21 -15.62 -8.29
C ALA A 42 14.98 -15.19 -6.83
N PRO A 43 15.69 -14.18 -6.33
CA PRO A 43 15.52 -13.73 -4.94
C PRO A 43 14.07 -13.39 -4.69
N ARG A 44 13.53 -13.84 -3.56
CA ARG A 44 12.16 -13.59 -3.15
C ARG A 44 11.96 -12.09 -2.96
N LEU A 45 11.00 -11.50 -3.67
CA LEU A 45 10.63 -10.12 -3.53
C LEU A 45 9.59 -9.98 -2.40
N VAL A 46 9.77 -8.98 -1.55
CA VAL A 46 8.81 -8.69 -0.47
C VAL A 46 8.13 -7.36 -0.77
N ILE A 47 6.79 -7.39 -0.87
CA ILE A 47 5.95 -6.20 -0.91
C ILE A 47 5.41 -5.95 0.49
N ALA A 48 5.76 -4.82 1.11
CA ALA A 48 5.19 -4.37 2.36
C ALA A 48 3.82 -3.73 2.10
N ALA A 49 2.79 -4.19 2.80
CA ALA A 49 1.42 -3.70 2.67
C ALA A 49 0.78 -3.54 4.05
N TYR A 50 -0.31 -2.77 4.14
CA TYR A 50 -1.16 -2.66 5.32
C TYR A 50 -2.62 -2.50 4.87
N GLU A 51 -3.59 -2.67 5.79
CA GLU A 51 -5.03 -2.58 5.46
C GLU A 51 -5.45 -3.42 4.24
N ARG A 52 -4.88 -4.59 4.07
CA ARG A 52 -5.11 -5.46 2.90
C ARG A 52 -6.59 -5.79 2.62
N PRO A 53 -7.50 -5.88 3.61
CA PRO A 53 -8.93 -6.06 3.35
C PRO A 53 -9.60 -4.85 2.68
N SER A 54 -8.97 -3.67 2.67
CA SER A 54 -9.49 -2.47 2.02
C SER A 54 -9.56 -2.65 0.50
N PHE A 55 -10.64 -2.19 -0.11
CA PHE A 55 -10.80 -2.17 -1.56
C PHE A 55 -9.72 -1.36 -2.29
N CYS A 56 -9.10 -0.38 -1.63
CA CYS A 56 -7.98 0.39 -2.19
C CYS A 56 -6.81 -0.51 -2.63
N TYR A 57 -6.61 -1.65 -1.95
CA TYR A 57 -5.51 -2.60 -2.20
C TYR A 57 -6.00 -3.94 -2.77
N LEU A 58 -7.27 -4.02 -3.19
CA LEU A 58 -7.80 -5.21 -3.84
C LEU A 58 -7.02 -5.62 -5.09
N PRO A 59 -6.52 -4.71 -5.96
CA PRO A 59 -5.69 -5.09 -7.12
C PRO A 59 -4.46 -5.91 -6.73
N LEU A 60 -3.77 -5.56 -5.63
CA LEU A 60 -2.63 -6.33 -5.12
C LEU A 60 -3.06 -7.72 -4.64
N THR A 61 -4.20 -7.81 -3.94
CA THR A 61 -4.75 -9.08 -3.48
C THR A 61 -5.11 -9.99 -4.68
N ILE A 62 -5.70 -9.45 -5.73
CA ILE A 62 -6.02 -10.21 -6.95
C ILE A 62 -4.75 -10.68 -7.66
N ALA A 63 -3.74 -9.81 -7.82
CA ALA A 63 -2.47 -10.19 -8.44
C ALA A 63 -1.80 -11.37 -7.71
N GLU A 64 -1.80 -11.35 -6.38
CA GLU A 64 -1.28 -12.43 -5.54
C GLU A 64 -2.12 -13.70 -5.66
N ARG A 65 -3.44 -13.60 -5.49
CA ARG A 65 -4.35 -14.75 -5.41
C ARG A 65 -4.52 -15.50 -6.74
N LEU A 66 -4.47 -14.78 -7.85
CA LEU A 66 -4.54 -15.37 -9.20
C LEU A 66 -3.18 -15.75 -9.76
N GLY A 67 -2.09 -15.59 -8.97
CA GLY A 67 -0.76 -16.01 -9.34
C GLY A 67 -0.12 -15.16 -10.45
N TYR A 68 -0.55 -13.92 -10.62
CA TYR A 68 -0.02 -13.07 -11.71
C TYR A 68 1.46 -12.73 -11.51
N PHE A 69 1.94 -12.62 -10.29
CA PHE A 69 3.38 -12.47 -10.03
C PHE A 69 4.19 -13.70 -10.49
N ALA A 70 3.68 -14.91 -10.22
CA ALA A 70 4.33 -16.14 -10.66
C ALA A 70 4.31 -16.29 -12.20
N GLN A 71 3.25 -15.81 -12.87
CA GLN A 71 3.19 -15.78 -14.35
C GLN A 71 4.23 -14.86 -14.95
N GLU A 72 4.68 -13.82 -14.22
CA GLU A 72 5.80 -12.95 -14.60
C GLU A 72 7.16 -13.49 -14.13
N GLY A 73 7.22 -14.73 -13.64
CA GLY A 73 8.45 -15.37 -13.17
C GLY A 73 8.97 -14.82 -11.84
N LEU A 74 8.12 -14.15 -11.06
CA LEU A 74 8.49 -13.54 -9.77
C LEU A 74 8.04 -14.41 -8.60
N ASP A 75 8.94 -14.64 -7.64
CA ASP A 75 8.60 -15.16 -6.30
C ASP A 75 8.32 -13.95 -5.38
N VAL A 76 7.04 -13.66 -5.15
CA VAL A 76 6.61 -12.49 -4.37
C VAL A 76 5.95 -12.92 -3.07
N GLU A 77 6.39 -12.33 -1.97
CA GLU A 77 5.71 -12.35 -0.67
C GLU A 77 5.03 -11.00 -0.45
N VAL A 78 3.73 -10.99 -0.21
CA VAL A 78 3.04 -9.80 0.29
C VAL A 78 2.95 -9.89 1.80
N ARG A 79 3.77 -9.07 2.48
CA ARG A 79 3.86 -9.04 3.95
C ARG A 79 3.00 -7.92 4.49
N GLU A 80 2.07 -8.28 5.38
CA GLU A 80 1.17 -7.32 6.01
C GLU A 80 1.80 -6.75 7.29
N PHE A 81 1.73 -5.43 7.45
CA PHE A 81 2.18 -4.68 8.61
C PHE A 81 0.98 -4.06 9.33
N ALA A 82 1.15 -3.74 10.61
CA ALA A 82 0.07 -3.18 11.42
C ALA A 82 -0.37 -1.78 10.95
N ASP A 83 0.57 -1.00 10.40
CA ASP A 83 0.31 0.35 9.91
C ASP A 83 1.25 0.76 8.76
N ALA A 84 0.95 1.92 8.18
CA ALA A 84 1.70 2.49 7.07
C ALA A 84 3.16 2.85 7.41
N ALA A 85 3.41 3.26 8.65
CA ALA A 85 4.75 3.68 9.08
C ALA A 85 5.68 2.46 9.17
N LEU A 86 5.22 1.37 9.78
CA LEU A 86 5.95 0.12 9.88
C LEU A 86 6.20 -0.50 8.49
N ALA A 87 5.21 -0.45 7.59
CA ALA A 87 5.38 -0.92 6.22
C ALA A 87 6.47 -0.12 5.47
N ALA A 88 6.44 1.21 5.57
CA ALA A 88 7.45 2.08 4.96
C ALA A 88 8.84 1.85 5.58
N GLN A 89 8.93 1.72 6.90
CA GLN A 89 10.17 1.44 7.63
C GLN A 89 10.80 0.11 7.20
N ALA A 90 10.00 -0.93 6.94
CA ALA A 90 10.50 -2.22 6.47
C ALA A 90 11.19 -2.09 5.11
N VAL A 91 10.66 -1.24 4.20
CA VAL A 91 11.31 -0.98 2.90
C VAL A 91 12.58 -0.15 3.07
N GLN A 92 12.57 0.85 3.95
CA GLN A 92 13.76 1.67 4.26
C GLN A 92 14.88 0.83 4.88
N ALA A 93 14.54 -0.13 5.72
CA ALA A 93 15.49 -1.04 6.35
C ALA A 93 15.96 -2.19 5.42
N GLY A 94 15.45 -2.27 4.19
CA GLY A 94 15.78 -3.32 3.23
C GLY A 94 15.20 -4.71 3.57
N THR A 95 14.30 -4.81 4.55
CA THR A 95 13.59 -6.06 4.88
C THR A 95 12.36 -6.31 4.00
N ALA A 96 11.94 -5.29 3.25
CA ALA A 96 11.02 -5.35 2.13
C ALA A 96 11.59 -4.54 0.96
N HIS A 97 11.08 -4.76 -0.25
CA HIS A 97 11.62 -4.17 -1.48
C HIS A 97 10.69 -3.11 -2.06
N VAL A 98 9.40 -3.32 -1.94
CA VAL A 98 8.33 -2.50 -2.53
C VAL A 98 7.30 -2.18 -1.45
N LEU A 99 6.74 -0.99 -1.50
CA LEU A 99 5.68 -0.55 -0.60
C LEU A 99 4.37 -0.43 -1.38
N SER A 100 3.30 -1.04 -0.88
CA SER A 100 1.93 -0.78 -1.32
C SER A 100 1.30 0.24 -0.38
N ALA A 101 1.11 1.47 -0.85
CA ALA A 101 0.66 2.59 -0.03
C ALA A 101 -0.11 3.63 -0.87
N PRO A 102 -0.77 4.62 -0.25
CA PRO A 102 -1.27 5.78 -0.97
C PRO A 102 -0.12 6.52 -1.66
N TYR A 103 -0.38 7.04 -2.86
CA TYR A 103 0.62 7.81 -3.60
C TYR A 103 1.18 9.00 -2.81
N SER A 104 0.35 9.67 -2.01
CA SER A 104 0.81 10.78 -1.14
C SER A 104 1.96 10.38 -0.21
N SER A 105 2.08 9.10 0.16
CA SER A 105 3.21 8.60 0.94
C SER A 105 4.55 8.74 0.20
N THR A 106 4.55 8.62 -1.14
CA THR A 106 5.75 8.81 -1.95
C THR A 106 6.24 10.26 -1.88
N ILE A 107 5.30 11.24 -1.91
CA ILE A 107 5.62 12.66 -1.73
C ILE A 107 6.15 12.92 -0.32
N SER A 108 5.50 12.38 0.72
CA SER A 108 5.94 12.52 2.13
C SER A 108 7.34 11.93 2.34
N LEU A 109 7.64 10.78 1.74
CA LEU A 109 8.96 10.15 1.82
C LEU A 109 10.03 11.01 1.15
N GLN A 110 9.75 11.56 -0.03
CA GLN A 110 10.68 12.48 -0.71
C GLN A 110 10.87 13.79 0.05
N ALA A 111 9.81 14.34 0.66
CA ALA A 111 9.92 15.53 1.52
C ALA A 111 10.88 15.32 2.72
N ARG A 112 11.08 14.08 3.13
CA ARG A 112 12.02 13.63 4.18
C ARG A 112 13.39 13.19 3.62
N GLY A 113 13.66 13.45 2.34
CA GLY A 113 14.93 13.09 1.69
C GLY A 113 15.04 11.63 1.25
N GLN A 114 13.95 10.88 1.22
CA GLN A 114 13.93 9.47 0.82
C GLN A 114 13.42 9.35 -0.62
N ASN A 115 14.27 8.91 -1.53
CA ASN A 115 13.99 8.84 -2.97
C ASN A 115 13.12 7.63 -3.31
N PHE A 116 11.82 7.72 -3.03
CA PHE A 116 10.82 6.75 -3.45
C PHE A 116 10.11 7.22 -4.72
N GLN A 117 9.71 6.27 -5.56
CA GLN A 117 8.98 6.53 -6.79
C GLN A 117 7.84 5.53 -6.96
N SER A 118 6.62 6.02 -7.22
CA SER A 118 5.48 5.20 -7.64
C SER A 118 5.69 4.74 -9.09
N PHE A 119 5.48 3.46 -9.37
CA PHE A 119 5.71 2.90 -10.70
C PHE A 119 4.52 2.15 -11.31
N VAL A 120 3.47 1.90 -10.52
CA VAL A 120 2.17 1.45 -10.98
C VAL A 120 1.09 1.87 -9.99
N LEU A 121 0.05 2.52 -10.49
CA LEU A 121 -1.09 2.99 -9.70
C LEU A 121 -2.13 1.88 -9.56
N GLN A 122 -2.71 1.71 -8.38
CA GLN A 122 -3.83 0.81 -8.12
C GLN A 122 -5.16 1.53 -8.22
N GLY A 123 -5.24 2.73 -7.64
CA GLY A 123 -6.48 3.50 -7.54
C GLY A 123 -6.30 4.96 -7.96
N ARG A 124 -7.34 5.50 -8.61
CA ARG A 124 -7.44 6.89 -9.06
C ARG A 124 -8.39 7.74 -8.22
N ALA A 125 -8.96 7.14 -7.18
CA ALA A 125 -9.88 7.77 -6.24
C ALA A 125 -9.65 7.21 -4.83
N PRO A 126 -9.80 8.02 -3.75
CA PRO A 126 -9.52 7.60 -2.37
C PRO A 126 -10.49 6.57 -1.80
N GLN A 127 -11.70 6.44 -2.36
CA GLN A 127 -12.74 5.51 -1.91
C GLN A 127 -13.25 5.80 -0.49
N ILE A 128 -13.23 7.05 -0.06
CA ILE A 128 -13.72 7.49 1.24
C ILE A 128 -15.09 8.12 1.10
N VAL A 129 -15.99 7.76 1.99
CA VAL A 129 -17.31 8.37 2.14
C VAL A 129 -17.34 9.16 3.45
N LEU A 130 -17.74 10.43 3.39
CA LEU A 130 -18.15 11.19 4.56
C LEU A 130 -19.67 11.20 4.60
N GLY A 131 -20.24 10.71 5.66
CA GLY A 131 -21.69 10.69 5.87
C GLY A 131 -22.08 11.07 7.29
N VAL A 132 -23.29 11.56 7.45
CA VAL A 132 -23.85 11.96 8.73
C VAL A 132 -24.88 10.94 9.22
N SER A 133 -24.97 10.79 10.55
CA SER A 133 -25.91 9.89 11.18
C SER A 133 -27.33 10.44 11.09
N LEU A 134 -28.23 9.66 10.51
CA LEU A 134 -29.67 10.01 10.50
C LEU A 134 -30.27 10.01 11.91
N LYS A 135 -29.67 9.28 12.84
CA LYS A 135 -30.11 9.21 14.25
C LYS A 135 -29.78 10.48 15.04
N THR A 136 -28.52 11.00 14.92
CA THR A 136 -28.04 12.13 15.73
C THR A 136 -28.03 13.46 15.00
N MET A 137 -28.09 13.42 13.65
CA MET A 137 -28.01 14.59 12.76
C MET A 137 -29.25 14.72 11.86
N GLY A 138 -30.44 14.38 12.38
CA GLY A 138 -31.70 14.43 11.61
C GLY A 138 -32.04 15.80 11.00
N HIS A 139 -31.47 16.89 11.53
CA HIS A 139 -31.64 18.25 11.04
C HIS A 139 -30.46 18.76 10.17
N TYR A 140 -29.52 17.87 9.80
CA TYR A 140 -28.37 18.23 8.98
C TYR A 140 -28.78 18.87 7.66
N ARG A 141 -28.17 20.03 7.34
CA ARG A 141 -28.39 20.78 6.10
C ARG A 141 -27.10 21.00 5.32
N GLN A 142 -25.99 21.27 5.99
CA GLN A 142 -24.72 21.65 5.40
C GLN A 142 -23.53 21.20 6.25
N LEU A 143 -22.34 21.15 5.66
CA LEU A 143 -21.13 20.68 6.34
C LEU A 143 -20.75 21.45 7.61
N SER A 144 -21.07 22.75 7.68
CA SER A 144 -20.82 23.57 8.87
C SER A 144 -21.65 23.12 10.11
N ASP A 145 -22.72 22.33 9.92
CA ASP A 145 -23.50 21.77 11.02
C ASP A 145 -22.72 20.70 11.81
N LEU A 146 -21.56 20.27 11.25
CA LEU A 146 -20.62 19.38 11.93
C LEU A 146 -19.72 20.10 12.95
N ARG A 147 -19.87 21.39 13.15
CA ARG A 147 -19.17 22.14 14.22
C ARG A 147 -19.48 21.55 15.59
N GLY A 148 -18.45 21.22 16.38
CA GLY A 148 -18.58 20.59 17.70
C GLY A 148 -19.06 19.14 17.66
N ARG A 149 -19.17 18.52 16.49
CA ARG A 149 -19.66 17.14 16.32
C ARG A 149 -18.51 16.13 16.31
N ARG A 150 -18.87 14.87 16.59
CA ARG A 150 -17.96 13.74 16.65
C ARG A 150 -17.94 13.04 15.29
N VAL A 151 -16.80 13.06 14.64
CA VAL A 151 -16.58 12.44 13.32
C VAL A 151 -15.67 11.23 13.49
N GLY A 152 -16.21 10.03 13.24
CA GLY A 152 -15.42 8.80 13.24
C GLY A 152 -14.48 8.75 12.03
N VAL A 153 -13.22 8.42 12.29
CA VAL A 153 -12.16 8.21 11.27
C VAL A 153 -11.37 6.95 11.61
N VAL A 154 -10.68 6.35 10.65
CA VAL A 154 -9.88 5.13 10.91
C VAL A 154 -8.83 5.39 11.99
N SER A 155 -8.01 6.42 11.81
CA SER A 155 -7.03 6.89 12.79
C SER A 155 -6.65 8.32 12.47
N ASP A 156 -5.97 8.98 13.40
CA ASP A 156 -5.38 10.29 13.15
C ASP A 156 -4.38 10.21 11.99
N GLY A 157 -4.39 11.20 11.08
CA GLY A 157 -3.55 11.24 9.89
C GLY A 157 -3.86 10.20 8.80
N SER A 158 -4.85 9.32 8.99
CA SER A 158 -5.31 8.38 7.95
C SER A 158 -5.94 9.09 6.76
N SER A 159 -6.12 8.38 5.64
CA SER A 159 -6.79 8.92 4.45
C SER A 159 -8.21 9.41 4.79
N SER A 160 -8.94 8.68 5.64
CA SER A 160 -10.29 9.07 6.07
C SER A 160 -10.29 10.37 6.88
N HIS A 161 -9.33 10.53 7.81
CA HIS A 161 -9.15 11.77 8.56
C HIS A 161 -8.80 12.95 7.65
N ARG A 162 -7.84 12.76 6.72
CA ARG A 162 -7.41 13.81 5.78
C ARG A 162 -8.55 14.27 4.86
N VAL A 163 -9.34 13.32 4.32
CA VAL A 163 -10.51 13.65 3.49
C VAL A 163 -11.54 14.44 4.28
N ALA A 164 -11.91 13.98 5.49
CA ALA A 164 -12.86 14.70 6.33
C ALA A 164 -12.37 16.11 6.66
N SER A 165 -11.14 16.26 7.13
CA SER A 165 -10.56 17.56 7.51
C SER A 165 -10.51 18.52 6.33
N MET A 166 -10.14 18.05 5.14
CA MET A 166 -10.10 18.88 3.95
C MET A 166 -11.50 19.35 3.53
N VAL A 167 -12.47 18.44 3.51
CA VAL A 167 -13.86 18.76 3.17
C VAL A 167 -14.45 19.77 4.16
N LEU A 168 -14.25 19.55 5.45
CA LEU A 168 -14.76 20.43 6.51
C LEU A 168 -14.02 21.77 6.52
N GLY A 169 -12.72 21.78 6.22
CA GLY A 169 -11.95 23.01 6.05
C GLY A 169 -12.47 23.87 4.89
N LYS A 170 -12.82 23.27 3.75
CA LYS A 170 -13.47 23.97 2.64
C LYS A 170 -14.85 24.57 3.01
N ALA A 171 -15.54 23.96 3.96
CA ALA A 171 -16.80 24.47 4.52
C ALA A 171 -16.59 25.52 5.63
N GLY A 172 -15.35 26.00 5.84
CA GLY A 172 -15.01 27.02 6.81
C GLY A 172 -14.86 26.54 8.25
N LEU A 173 -14.74 25.23 8.47
CA LEU A 173 -14.45 24.66 9.78
C LEU A 173 -12.93 24.58 10.02
N ARG A 174 -12.45 25.21 11.10
CA ARG A 174 -11.03 25.20 11.46
C ARG A 174 -10.63 23.91 12.19
N PRO A 175 -9.37 23.51 12.17
CA PRO A 175 -8.87 22.45 13.06
C PRO A 175 -9.29 22.69 14.51
N GLY A 176 -9.77 21.64 15.20
CA GLY A 176 -10.28 21.72 16.58
C GLY A 176 -11.75 22.10 16.71
N GLU A 177 -12.41 22.57 15.65
CA GLU A 177 -13.85 22.82 15.68
C GLU A 177 -14.70 21.55 15.43
N VAL A 178 -14.05 20.44 15.17
CA VAL A 178 -14.64 19.10 14.99
C VAL A 178 -13.87 18.10 15.85
N HIS A 179 -14.55 17.17 16.48
CA HIS A 179 -13.95 16.14 17.32
C HIS A 179 -13.76 14.86 16.51
N TYR A 180 -12.54 14.59 16.04
CA TYR A 180 -12.22 13.33 15.38
C TYR A 180 -12.09 12.21 16.41
N VAL A 181 -12.75 11.08 16.15
CA VAL A 181 -12.74 9.89 17.01
C VAL A 181 -12.16 8.72 16.24
N ALA A 182 -11.02 8.23 16.68
CA ALA A 182 -10.36 7.08 16.04
C ALA A 182 -11.19 5.80 16.18
N GLN A 183 -11.43 5.14 15.07
CA GLN A 183 -12.16 3.88 14.97
C GLN A 183 -11.37 2.95 14.05
N PRO A 184 -10.31 2.28 14.56
CA PRO A 184 -9.39 1.51 13.72
C PRO A 184 -9.99 0.21 13.17
N SER A 185 -11.14 -0.20 13.69
CA SER A 185 -11.86 -1.40 13.27
C SER A 185 -13.22 -1.05 12.67
N PRO A 186 -13.58 -1.61 11.49
CA PRO A 186 -14.93 -1.48 10.93
C PRO A 186 -16.03 -1.84 11.91
N VAL A 187 -15.85 -2.92 12.68
CA VAL A 187 -16.83 -3.37 13.69
C VAL A 187 -17.03 -2.33 14.78
N LEU A 188 -15.94 -1.74 15.29
CA LEU A 188 -16.03 -0.69 16.32
C LEU A 188 -16.67 0.58 15.73
N ALA A 189 -16.33 0.94 14.51
CA ALA A 189 -16.92 2.10 13.82
C ALA A 189 -18.45 1.96 13.68
N LEU A 190 -18.92 0.81 13.20
CA LEU A 190 -20.34 0.49 13.07
C LEU A 190 -21.05 0.55 14.42
N GLN A 191 -20.50 -0.08 15.46
CA GLN A 191 -21.08 -0.09 16.79
C GLN A 191 -21.17 1.31 17.39
N ALA A 192 -20.10 2.10 17.31
CA ALA A 192 -20.08 3.48 17.83
C ALA A 192 -21.09 4.37 17.09
N PHE A 193 -21.19 4.22 15.77
CA PHE A 193 -22.14 4.97 14.95
C PHE A 193 -23.61 4.62 15.32
N ARG A 194 -23.94 3.33 15.37
CA ARG A 194 -25.29 2.83 15.74
C ARG A 194 -25.71 3.20 17.15
N ARG A 195 -24.75 3.26 18.09
CA ARG A 195 -25.01 3.72 19.47
C ARG A 195 -25.20 5.24 19.56
N GLY A 196 -24.95 6.01 18.49
CA GLY A 196 -25.03 7.47 18.50
C GLY A 196 -23.84 8.12 19.20
N GLN A 197 -22.72 7.41 19.31
CA GLN A 197 -21.45 7.93 19.82
C GLN A 197 -20.70 8.76 18.77
N LEU A 198 -21.09 8.63 17.50
CA LEU A 198 -20.59 9.40 16.38
C LEU A 198 -21.76 10.12 15.71
N ASP A 199 -21.53 11.36 15.30
CA ASP A 199 -22.48 12.20 14.59
C ASP A 199 -22.28 12.13 13.06
N ALA A 200 -21.06 11.84 12.66
CA ALA A 200 -20.68 11.56 11.27
C ALA A 200 -19.56 10.50 11.24
N ILE A 201 -19.33 9.94 10.07
CA ILE A 201 -18.24 9.01 9.84
C ILE A 201 -17.57 9.31 8.49
N SER A 202 -16.25 9.32 8.47
CA SER A 202 -15.44 9.33 7.25
C SER A 202 -14.76 7.97 7.15
N TYR A 203 -15.23 7.14 6.22
CA TYR A 203 -14.79 5.75 6.21
C TYR A 203 -14.85 5.17 4.79
N ASN A 204 -14.18 4.03 4.59
CA ASN A 204 -14.20 3.28 3.34
C ASN A 204 -15.24 2.14 3.37
N ASP A 205 -15.44 1.51 2.22
CA ASP A 205 -16.26 0.32 2.10
C ASP A 205 -15.53 -0.94 2.66
N PRO A 206 -16.31 -1.92 3.14
CA PRO A 206 -17.77 -2.06 3.05
C PRO A 206 -18.57 -1.27 4.11
N THR A 207 -17.91 -0.68 5.12
CA THR A 207 -18.56 0.00 6.25
C THR A 207 -19.54 1.11 5.81
N ALA A 208 -19.12 1.93 4.84
CA ALA A 208 -19.97 3.00 4.31
C ALA A 208 -21.23 2.43 3.63
N THR A 209 -21.06 1.41 2.79
CA THR A 209 -22.18 0.74 2.11
C THR A 209 -23.13 0.07 3.10
N GLU A 210 -22.63 -0.55 4.18
CA GLU A 210 -23.47 -1.16 5.21
C GLU A 210 -24.39 -0.16 5.89
N LEU A 211 -23.84 0.97 6.34
CA LEU A 211 -24.61 2.04 6.98
C LEU A 211 -25.61 2.70 6.02
N GLU A 212 -25.25 2.81 4.75
CA GLU A 212 -26.09 3.38 3.69
C GLU A 212 -27.27 2.46 3.39
N GLN A 213 -27.04 1.16 3.20
CA GLN A 213 -28.09 0.15 2.96
C GLN A 213 -29.01 -0.02 4.17
N GLY A 214 -28.45 0.10 5.38
CA GLY A 214 -29.22 0.09 6.63
C GLY A 214 -30.09 1.34 6.84
N GLY A 215 -30.02 2.34 5.96
CA GLY A 215 -30.75 3.60 6.15
C GLY A 215 -30.29 4.40 7.36
N GLU A 216 -29.04 4.20 7.79
CA GLU A 216 -28.47 4.81 9.00
C GLU A 216 -27.60 6.05 8.68
N LEU A 217 -27.06 6.09 7.44
CA LEU A 217 -26.13 7.10 6.95
C LEU A 217 -26.75 7.93 5.82
N ARG A 218 -26.65 9.24 5.92
CA ARG A 218 -26.80 10.15 4.79
C ARG A 218 -25.44 10.50 4.24
N VAL A 219 -25.14 10.06 3.03
CA VAL A 219 -23.90 10.40 2.34
C VAL A 219 -23.85 11.88 2.01
N VAL A 220 -22.75 12.54 2.35
CA VAL A 220 -22.52 13.97 2.16
C VAL A 220 -21.41 14.20 1.15
N VAL A 221 -20.37 13.36 1.20
CA VAL A 221 -19.25 13.35 0.25
C VAL A 221 -18.92 11.91 -0.10
N ASP A 222 -18.73 11.66 -1.39
CA ASP A 222 -18.42 10.33 -1.91
C ASP A 222 -17.24 10.39 -2.88
N THR A 223 -16.09 9.87 -2.45
CA THR A 223 -14.89 9.78 -3.30
C THR A 223 -14.67 8.38 -3.87
N ARG A 224 -15.72 7.55 -3.96
CA ARG A 224 -15.68 6.25 -4.66
C ARG A 224 -15.72 6.41 -6.18
N SER A 225 -16.15 7.57 -6.67
CA SER A 225 -16.18 7.90 -8.08
C SER A 225 -15.13 8.96 -8.46
N THR A 226 -14.76 9.00 -9.73
CA THR A 226 -13.86 10.04 -10.25
C THR A 226 -14.49 11.42 -10.18
N ARG A 227 -15.82 11.54 -10.40
CA ARG A 227 -16.56 12.78 -10.27
C ARG A 227 -16.53 13.31 -8.84
N GLY A 228 -16.96 12.49 -7.86
CA GLY A 228 -16.96 12.91 -6.47
C GLY A 228 -15.53 13.21 -5.95
N THR A 229 -14.54 12.50 -6.47
CA THR A 229 -13.12 12.83 -6.22
C THR A 229 -12.76 14.21 -6.76
N ALA A 230 -13.14 14.53 -7.99
CA ALA A 230 -12.87 15.84 -8.59
C ALA A 230 -13.59 16.97 -7.84
N ASP A 231 -14.82 16.76 -7.41
CA ASP A 231 -15.59 17.72 -6.61
C ASP A 231 -14.89 18.06 -5.28
N VAL A 232 -14.29 17.04 -4.65
CA VAL A 232 -13.56 17.19 -3.38
C VAL A 232 -12.18 17.82 -3.60
N PHE A 233 -11.38 17.31 -4.55
CA PHE A 233 -9.96 17.63 -4.67
C PHE A 233 -9.66 18.67 -5.77
N GLY A 234 -10.63 18.99 -6.60
CA GLY A 234 -10.45 19.87 -7.77
C GLY A 234 -9.69 19.19 -8.91
N GLY A 235 -9.69 17.86 -8.94
CA GLY A 235 -9.01 17.06 -9.96
C GLY A 235 -8.82 15.61 -9.56
N PRO A 236 -8.10 14.81 -10.36
CA PRO A 236 -7.79 13.42 -10.04
C PRO A 236 -6.95 13.33 -8.77
N MET A 237 -7.29 12.41 -7.89
CA MET A 237 -6.56 12.15 -6.64
C MET A 237 -6.07 10.72 -6.62
N PRO A 238 -4.80 10.46 -7.02
CA PRO A 238 -4.21 9.13 -6.97
C PRO A 238 -4.27 8.55 -5.56
N SER A 239 -4.67 7.30 -5.44
CA SER A 239 -4.75 6.61 -4.16
C SER A 239 -3.70 5.50 -4.06
N GLY A 240 -4.08 4.24 -3.89
CA GLY A 240 -3.12 3.15 -3.77
C GLY A 240 -2.18 3.02 -4.96
N CYS A 241 -0.90 2.76 -4.70
CA CYS A 241 0.12 2.47 -5.71
C CYS A 241 1.13 1.45 -5.18
N LEU A 242 1.95 0.88 -6.08
CA LEU A 242 3.22 0.30 -5.70
C LEU A 242 4.30 1.36 -5.88
N CYS A 243 5.08 1.60 -4.84
CA CYS A 243 6.25 2.47 -4.88
C CYS A 243 7.47 1.78 -4.29
N ALA A 244 8.65 2.18 -4.73
CA ALA A 244 9.90 1.63 -4.28
C ALA A 244 10.99 2.70 -4.27
N PRO A 245 12.14 2.45 -3.58
CA PRO A 245 13.33 3.27 -3.75
C PRO A 245 13.74 3.33 -5.23
N VAL A 246 14.17 4.48 -5.70
CA VAL A 246 14.64 4.67 -7.09
C VAL A 246 15.78 3.72 -7.44
N ASP A 247 16.64 3.42 -6.46
CA ASP A 247 17.75 2.47 -6.61
C ASP A 247 17.23 1.05 -6.91
N PHE A 248 16.15 0.63 -6.25
CA PHE A 248 15.53 -0.67 -6.56
C PHE A 248 15.02 -0.72 -7.99
N LEU A 249 14.30 0.31 -8.44
CA LEU A 249 13.77 0.36 -9.81
C LEU A 249 14.86 0.33 -10.87
N SER A 250 16.00 0.98 -10.61
CA SER A 250 17.16 1.01 -11.52
C SER A 250 17.98 -0.27 -11.49
N GLN A 251 18.14 -0.90 -10.32
CA GLN A 251 18.91 -2.15 -10.19
C GLN A 251 18.11 -3.38 -10.65
N TYR A 252 16.79 -3.36 -10.49
CA TYR A 252 15.90 -4.49 -10.81
C TYR A 252 14.81 -4.14 -11.82
N PRO A 253 15.15 -3.59 -13.03
CA PRO A 253 14.13 -3.11 -13.97
C PRO A 253 13.24 -4.23 -14.52
N ARG A 254 13.75 -5.46 -14.64
CA ARG A 254 12.93 -6.62 -15.06
C ARG A 254 11.91 -7.02 -13.98
N ALA A 255 12.32 -7.03 -12.72
CA ALA A 255 11.43 -7.33 -11.62
C ALA A 255 10.36 -6.23 -11.46
N SER A 256 10.76 -4.96 -11.57
CA SER A 256 9.84 -3.82 -11.53
C SER A 256 8.81 -3.88 -12.67
N GLN A 257 9.23 -4.29 -13.88
CA GLN A 257 8.32 -4.50 -14.99
C GLN A 257 7.35 -5.65 -14.72
N GLY A 258 7.84 -6.80 -14.25
CA GLY A 258 6.98 -7.94 -13.93
C GLY A 258 5.96 -7.61 -12.81
N LEU A 259 6.36 -6.82 -11.81
CA LEU A 259 5.42 -6.32 -10.79
C LEU A 259 4.33 -5.43 -11.42
N ALA A 260 4.70 -4.49 -12.30
CA ALA A 260 3.75 -3.62 -12.98
C ALA A 260 2.83 -4.41 -13.92
N ASP A 261 3.37 -5.40 -14.64
CA ASP A 261 2.62 -6.30 -15.53
C ASP A 261 1.56 -7.08 -14.75
N ALA A 262 1.94 -7.70 -13.63
CA ALA A 262 1.02 -8.43 -12.75
C ALA A 262 -0.09 -7.52 -12.20
N MET A 263 0.24 -6.29 -11.80
CA MET A 263 -0.73 -5.32 -11.30
C MET A 263 -1.71 -4.85 -12.37
N VAL A 264 -1.23 -4.53 -13.57
CA VAL A 264 -2.10 -4.11 -14.69
C VAL A 264 -2.99 -5.27 -15.15
N HIS A 265 -2.48 -6.50 -15.11
CA HIS A 265 -3.31 -7.69 -15.37
C HIS A 265 -4.44 -7.82 -14.32
N ALA A 266 -4.15 -7.61 -13.05
CA ALA A 266 -5.16 -7.63 -11.99
C ALA A 266 -6.19 -6.49 -12.14
N LEU A 267 -5.75 -5.29 -12.50
CA LEU A 267 -6.62 -4.15 -12.75
C LEU A 267 -7.58 -4.44 -13.92
N LYS A 268 -7.05 -5.00 -15.01
CA LYS A 268 -7.87 -5.41 -16.14
C LYS A 268 -8.90 -6.49 -15.77
N TRP A 269 -8.48 -7.50 -14.99
CA TRP A 269 -9.39 -8.53 -14.49
C TRP A 269 -10.53 -7.92 -13.66
N LEU A 270 -10.23 -6.94 -12.78
CA LEU A 270 -11.23 -6.26 -11.94
C LEU A 270 -12.27 -5.47 -12.76
N GLN A 271 -11.95 -5.04 -13.99
CA GLN A 271 -12.93 -4.37 -14.86
C GLN A 271 -14.06 -5.30 -15.31
N THR A 272 -13.78 -6.58 -15.46
CA THR A 272 -14.73 -7.58 -16.01
C THR A 272 -15.20 -8.61 -14.99
N ALA A 273 -14.57 -8.68 -13.83
CA ALA A 273 -14.89 -9.65 -12.79
C ALA A 273 -16.36 -9.56 -12.34
N GLY A 274 -17.02 -10.70 -12.34
CA GLY A 274 -18.38 -10.86 -11.81
C GLY A 274 -18.37 -11.31 -10.33
N PRO A 275 -19.55 -11.38 -9.70
CA PRO A 275 -19.67 -11.84 -8.31
C PRO A 275 -19.02 -13.22 -8.04
N SER A 276 -19.23 -14.17 -8.94
CA SER A 276 -18.65 -15.52 -8.81
C SER A 276 -17.13 -15.54 -8.86
N ASP A 277 -16.54 -14.65 -9.67
CA ASP A 277 -15.09 -14.54 -9.80
C ASP A 277 -14.47 -13.98 -8.52
N LEU A 278 -15.12 -12.95 -7.95
CA LEU A 278 -14.68 -12.33 -6.69
C LEU A 278 -14.75 -13.32 -5.53
N ILE A 279 -15.86 -14.06 -5.39
CA ILE A 279 -16.02 -15.06 -4.32
C ILE A 279 -14.90 -16.12 -4.37
N LYS A 280 -14.42 -16.48 -5.56
CA LYS A 280 -13.36 -17.47 -5.73
C LYS A 280 -11.97 -16.88 -5.50
N ALA A 281 -11.74 -15.62 -5.90
CA ALA A 281 -10.43 -14.99 -5.88
C ALA A 281 -10.10 -14.32 -4.54
N VAL A 282 -11.09 -13.71 -3.88
CA VAL A 282 -10.88 -12.91 -2.66
C VAL A 282 -10.82 -13.82 -1.43
N PRO A 283 -9.86 -13.62 -0.51
CA PRO A 283 -9.79 -14.37 0.74
C PRO A 283 -11.04 -14.20 1.59
N GLU A 284 -11.53 -15.28 2.20
CA GLU A 284 -12.78 -15.29 3.01
C GLU A 284 -12.78 -14.20 4.09
N ARG A 285 -11.64 -13.95 4.73
CA ARG A 285 -11.52 -12.92 5.77
C ARG A 285 -11.85 -11.50 5.29
N HIS A 286 -11.77 -11.22 3.98
CA HIS A 286 -12.10 -9.90 3.43
C HIS A 286 -13.60 -9.66 3.33
N PHE A 287 -14.41 -10.72 3.30
CA PHE A 287 -15.87 -10.58 3.27
C PHE A 287 -16.46 -10.17 4.63
N GLN A 288 -15.68 -10.23 5.71
CA GLN A 288 -16.11 -9.86 7.06
C GLN A 288 -17.43 -10.55 7.50
N GLY A 289 -17.70 -11.74 6.96
CA GLY A 289 -18.91 -12.53 7.24
C GLY A 289 -20.12 -12.20 6.35
N ASP A 290 -20.06 -11.16 5.53
CA ASP A 290 -21.15 -10.79 4.61
C ASP A 290 -20.66 -10.62 3.17
N ARG A 291 -20.81 -11.69 2.40
CA ARG A 291 -20.45 -11.71 0.97
C ARG A 291 -21.35 -10.82 0.11
N ALA A 292 -22.63 -10.70 0.47
CA ALA A 292 -23.58 -9.89 -0.29
C ALA A 292 -23.25 -8.40 -0.15
N LEU A 293 -22.97 -7.96 1.07
CA LEU A 293 -22.50 -6.61 1.34
C LEU A 293 -21.20 -6.30 0.62
N TYR A 294 -20.22 -7.23 0.66
CA TYR A 294 -18.94 -7.05 -0.03
C TYR A 294 -19.13 -6.87 -1.54
N LEU A 295 -19.98 -7.67 -2.17
CA LEU A 295 -20.28 -7.57 -3.59
C LEU A 295 -21.01 -6.27 -3.95
N ALA A 296 -21.92 -5.80 -3.10
CA ALA A 296 -22.59 -4.51 -3.26
C ALA A 296 -21.57 -3.36 -3.18
N ALA A 297 -20.69 -3.38 -2.19
CA ALA A 297 -19.62 -2.41 -2.01
C ALA A 297 -18.62 -2.44 -3.19
N PHE A 298 -18.22 -3.63 -3.65
CA PHE A 298 -17.37 -3.79 -4.84
C PHE A 298 -17.94 -3.07 -6.06
N THR A 299 -19.24 -3.20 -6.30
CA THR A 299 -19.89 -2.55 -7.44
C THR A 299 -19.78 -1.03 -7.35
N ARG A 300 -19.86 -0.46 -6.15
CA ARG A 300 -19.76 1.00 -5.92
C ARG A 300 -18.35 1.55 -6.10
N VAL A 301 -17.32 0.77 -5.76
CA VAL A 301 -15.93 1.22 -5.82
C VAL A 301 -15.22 0.87 -7.13
N ARG A 302 -15.86 0.15 -8.04
CA ARG A 302 -15.24 -0.36 -9.28
C ARG A 302 -14.57 0.76 -10.09
N GLU A 303 -15.19 1.92 -10.18
CA GLU A 303 -14.65 3.08 -10.91
C GLU A 303 -13.39 3.67 -10.27
N ALA A 304 -13.19 3.44 -8.98
CA ALA A 304 -12.07 4.05 -8.24
C ALA A 304 -10.71 3.41 -8.57
N TRP A 305 -10.67 2.19 -9.13
CA TRP A 305 -9.41 1.61 -9.61
C TRP A 305 -9.03 2.19 -10.95
N THR A 306 -7.71 2.36 -11.15
CA THR A 306 -7.22 2.69 -12.48
C THR A 306 -7.43 1.50 -13.43
N VAL A 307 -7.58 1.78 -14.72
CA VAL A 307 -7.74 0.71 -15.72
C VAL A 307 -6.39 0.21 -16.24
N ASP A 308 -5.36 1.03 -16.16
CA ASP A 308 -4.08 0.84 -16.86
C ASP A 308 -2.82 1.07 -16.00
N GLY A 309 -3.00 1.39 -14.72
CA GLY A 309 -1.89 1.62 -13.79
C GLY A 309 -1.17 2.95 -13.95
N LEU A 310 -1.61 3.84 -14.84
CA LEU A 310 -0.94 5.12 -15.11
C LEU A 310 -1.28 6.19 -14.08
N MET A 311 -0.27 6.97 -13.71
CA MET A 311 -0.43 8.21 -12.96
C MET A 311 -1.05 9.27 -13.87
N PRO A 312 -2.20 9.88 -13.50
CA PRO A 312 -2.79 10.97 -14.27
C PRO A 312 -1.97 12.27 -14.11
N ASP A 313 -1.85 13.06 -15.17
CA ASP A 313 -0.96 14.23 -15.22
C ASP A 313 -1.17 15.23 -14.09
N ALA A 314 -2.41 15.55 -13.73
CA ALA A 314 -2.73 16.46 -12.62
C ALA A 314 -2.70 15.81 -11.24
N GLY A 315 -2.57 14.47 -11.15
CA GLY A 315 -2.63 13.71 -9.91
C GLY A 315 -1.58 14.11 -8.89
N PRO A 316 -0.30 14.17 -9.26
CA PRO A 316 0.77 14.55 -8.34
C PRO A 316 0.56 15.93 -7.70
N ALA A 317 0.16 16.92 -8.50
CA ALA A 317 -0.10 18.26 -8.00
C ALA A 317 -1.32 18.31 -7.05
N THR A 318 -2.37 17.54 -7.35
CA THR A 318 -3.54 17.43 -6.46
C THR A 318 -3.17 16.77 -5.13
N ALA A 319 -2.40 15.68 -5.16
CA ALA A 319 -1.93 15.00 -3.95
C ALA A 319 -1.01 15.89 -3.10
N ALA A 320 -0.10 16.65 -3.72
CA ALA A 320 0.79 17.58 -3.01
C ALA A 320 0.00 18.71 -2.35
N ARG A 321 -0.97 19.31 -3.04
CA ARG A 321 -1.85 20.35 -2.44
C ARG A 321 -2.61 19.83 -1.22
N MET A 322 -3.14 18.62 -1.31
CA MET A 322 -3.81 17.99 -0.17
C MET A 322 -2.83 17.75 0.97
N LEU A 323 -1.65 17.21 0.68
CA LEU A 323 -0.65 16.85 1.68
C LEU A 323 -0.14 18.08 2.44
N ALA A 324 0.05 19.21 1.76
CA ALA A 324 0.49 20.48 2.36
C ALA A 324 -0.49 21.08 3.39
N LEU A 325 -1.71 20.55 3.49
CA LEU A 325 -2.66 20.92 4.54
C LEU A 325 -2.40 20.19 5.87
N PHE A 326 -1.63 19.09 5.84
CA PHE A 326 -1.43 18.18 6.99
C PHE A 326 0.03 17.98 7.37
N GLU A 327 0.95 18.26 6.48
CA GLU A 327 2.39 18.16 6.71
C GLU A 327 3.04 19.51 6.52
N ASP A 328 4.34 19.65 6.85
CA ASP A 328 5.06 20.91 6.61
C ASP A 328 4.98 21.31 5.13
N ALA A 329 4.18 22.33 4.87
CA ALA A 329 3.90 22.81 3.53
C ALA A 329 5.18 23.19 2.77
N GLY A 330 6.16 23.77 3.46
CA GLY A 330 7.44 24.15 2.86
C GLY A 330 8.25 22.94 2.39
N SER A 331 8.25 21.86 3.16
CA SER A 331 8.91 20.61 2.77
C SER A 331 8.20 19.94 1.59
N VAL A 332 6.87 19.90 1.58
CA VAL A 332 6.08 19.35 0.46
C VAL A 332 6.29 20.16 -0.81
N GLN A 333 6.32 21.49 -0.73
CA GLN A 333 6.51 22.37 -1.89
C GLN A 333 7.90 22.23 -2.54
N ARG A 334 8.92 21.81 -1.79
CA ARG A 334 10.27 21.56 -2.32
C ARG A 334 10.42 20.24 -3.07
N VAL A 335 9.42 19.35 -2.99
CA VAL A 335 9.46 18.07 -3.71
C VAL A 335 9.29 18.29 -5.20
N ASP A 336 10.22 17.78 -5.99
CA ASP A 336 10.05 17.66 -7.43
C ASP A 336 9.05 16.54 -7.76
N LEU A 337 7.81 16.93 -8.06
CA LEU A 337 6.72 16.00 -8.29
C LEU A 337 6.98 15.07 -9.50
N ALA A 338 7.77 15.50 -10.49
CA ALA A 338 8.11 14.67 -11.64
C ALA A 338 8.99 13.47 -11.23
N ARG A 339 9.69 13.57 -10.12
CA ARG A 339 10.52 12.48 -9.58
C ARG A 339 9.78 11.54 -8.65
N THR A 340 8.54 11.83 -8.27
CA THR A 340 7.76 11.03 -7.33
C THR A 340 7.08 9.83 -8.00
N PHE A 341 7.07 9.76 -9.32
CA PHE A 341 6.48 8.65 -10.07
C PHE A 341 7.19 8.42 -11.40
N THR A 342 6.98 7.23 -11.98
CA THR A 342 7.27 6.94 -13.39
C THR A 342 6.10 6.15 -13.98
N ASN A 343 5.75 6.48 -15.22
CA ASN A 343 4.74 5.74 -15.99
C ASN A 343 5.38 4.69 -16.93
N ASP A 344 6.70 4.54 -16.95
CA ASP A 344 7.39 3.72 -17.96
C ASP A 344 7.01 2.24 -17.87
N PHE A 345 6.93 1.70 -16.65
CA PHE A 345 6.54 0.31 -16.43
C PHE A 345 5.05 0.09 -16.73
N ALA A 346 4.20 0.97 -16.24
CA ALA A 346 2.76 0.88 -16.47
C ALA A 346 2.38 1.07 -17.94
N ARG A 347 3.05 1.95 -18.71
CA ARG A 347 2.84 2.08 -20.17
C ARG A 347 3.15 0.79 -20.92
N LYS A 348 4.24 0.11 -20.60
CA LYS A 348 4.60 -1.19 -21.21
C LYS A 348 3.57 -2.25 -20.84
N ALA A 349 3.17 -2.32 -19.58
CA ALA A 349 2.13 -3.24 -19.11
C ALA A 349 0.79 -2.97 -19.81
N LYS A 350 0.36 -1.70 -19.90
CA LYS A 350 -0.85 -1.29 -20.64
C LYS A 350 -0.82 -1.76 -22.08
N ALA A 351 0.28 -1.55 -22.78
CA ALA A 351 0.44 -1.99 -24.17
C ALA A 351 0.34 -3.52 -24.31
N ARG A 352 1.00 -4.26 -23.38
CA ARG A 352 1.00 -5.72 -23.37
C ARG A 352 -0.38 -6.31 -23.14
N PHE A 353 -1.11 -5.79 -22.17
CA PHE A 353 -2.43 -6.31 -21.80
C PHE A 353 -3.59 -5.62 -22.53
N ARG A 354 -3.34 -4.60 -23.34
CA ARG A 354 -4.38 -3.80 -24.01
C ARG A 354 -5.39 -3.25 -23.00
N ALA A 355 -4.89 -2.69 -21.90
CA ALA A 355 -5.66 -2.17 -20.79
C ALA A 355 -6.01 -0.68 -20.98
#